data_e485c75954ed2c2dbf0945cdadddaa59
#
_entry.id   e485c75954ed2c2dbf0945cdadddaa59
#
_cell.length_a   1.000
_cell.length_b   1.000
_cell.length_c   1.000
_cell.angle_alpha   90.00
_cell.angle_beta   90.00
_cell.angle_gamma   90.00
#
_symmetry.space_group_name_H-M   'P 1'
#
loop_
_entity.id
_entity.type
_entity.pdbx_description
1 polymer ?
#
loop_
_entity_poly.entity_id
_entity_poly.type
_entity_poly.pdbx_seq_one_letter_code
_entity_poly.pdbx_strand_id
1 'polypeptide(L)'
;MSARKATPEPVWISRALLDGIHHELIEQYGGAHGVMSEALLHSALDRPRNLHVSSPESDLAALAASLCFGLAKNRGFRDGNKRSAFTAMAVFLRLNGWRITVPEPEAVAAMVYLATDAWNEDRIAEWIRSHLVPLE
;
A
#
# COMPACT_ATOMS: atom_id res chain seq x y z
N MET A 1 27.27 -20.56 9.06
CA MET A 1 26.25 -19.63 9.48
C MET A 1 25.62 -18.93 8.29
N SER A 2 24.40 -18.72 8.36
CA SER A 2 23.77 -18.04 7.26
C SER A 2 23.21 -16.73 7.75
N ALA A 3 23.56 -15.68 7.05
CA ALA A 3 22.93 -14.40 7.27
C ALA A 3 21.49 -14.49 6.77
N ARG A 4 20.63 -13.68 7.37
CA ARG A 4 19.29 -13.55 6.86
C ARG A 4 19.37 -12.97 5.45
N LYS A 5 18.66 -13.60 4.53
CA LYS A 5 18.66 -13.13 3.16
C LYS A 5 17.82 -11.85 3.04
N ALA A 6 18.35 -10.91 2.30
CA ALA A 6 17.59 -9.71 1.96
C ALA A 6 16.46 -10.08 0.99
N THR A 7 15.36 -9.37 1.09
CA THR A 7 14.29 -9.46 0.10
C THR A 7 14.82 -8.93 -1.24
N PRO A 8 14.63 -9.65 -2.35
CA PRO A 8 15.03 -9.11 -3.66
C PRO A 8 14.38 -7.77 -3.90
N GLU A 9 15.00 -6.95 -4.74
CA GLU A 9 14.46 -5.62 -5.06
C GLU A 9 13.07 -5.77 -5.67
N PRO A 10 12.03 -5.25 -5.02
CA PRO A 10 10.68 -5.33 -5.57
C PRO A 10 10.46 -4.40 -6.75
N VAL A 11 9.39 -4.63 -7.49
CA VAL A 11 8.86 -3.67 -8.44
C VAL A 11 8.02 -2.68 -7.63
N TRP A 12 8.39 -1.42 -7.68
CA TRP A 12 7.76 -0.37 -6.87
C TRP A 12 6.60 0.28 -7.62
N ILE A 13 5.67 0.87 -6.87
CA ILE A 13 4.61 1.69 -7.47
C ILE A 13 5.20 3.04 -7.82
N SER A 14 5.14 3.40 -9.10
CA SER A 14 5.60 4.71 -9.57
C SER A 14 4.52 5.76 -9.34
N ARG A 15 4.93 7.03 -9.38
CA ARG A 15 3.95 8.13 -9.27
C ARG A 15 2.94 8.08 -10.40
N ALA A 16 3.38 7.77 -11.62
CA ALA A 16 2.48 7.66 -12.76
C ALA A 16 1.45 6.55 -12.57
N LEU A 17 1.88 5.39 -12.05
CA LEU A 17 0.96 4.29 -11.79
C LEU A 17 -0.03 4.68 -10.69
N LEU A 18 0.43 5.32 -9.64
CA LEU A 18 -0.45 5.79 -8.57
C LEU A 18 -1.49 6.77 -9.10
N ASP A 19 -1.09 7.70 -9.98
CA ASP A 19 -2.03 8.62 -10.60
C ASP A 19 -3.08 7.89 -11.40
N GLY A 20 -2.70 6.88 -12.17
CA GLY A 20 -3.63 6.07 -12.95
C GLY A 20 -4.62 5.33 -12.07
N ILE A 21 -4.12 4.73 -10.98
CA ILE A 21 -4.97 4.04 -10.01
C ILE A 21 -5.99 5.01 -9.42
N HIS A 22 -5.53 6.16 -8.95
CA HIS A 22 -6.41 7.16 -8.33
C HIS A 22 -7.45 7.67 -9.33
N HIS A 23 -7.02 7.98 -10.55
CA HIS A 23 -7.94 8.48 -11.58
C HIS A 23 -9.08 7.47 -11.82
N GLU A 24 -8.74 6.20 -12.01
CA GLU A 24 -9.73 5.17 -12.26
C GLU A 24 -10.69 5.01 -11.09
N LEU A 25 -10.20 5.08 -9.87
CA LEU A 25 -11.02 4.94 -8.68
C LEU A 25 -12.01 6.09 -8.54
N ILE A 26 -11.57 7.33 -8.82
CA ILE A 26 -12.46 8.48 -8.77
C ILE A 26 -13.53 8.35 -9.85
N GLU A 27 -13.15 7.92 -11.08
CA GLU A 27 -14.13 7.75 -12.16
C GLU A 27 -15.15 6.66 -11.82
N GLN A 28 -14.70 5.58 -11.18
CA GLN A 28 -15.58 4.45 -10.88
C GLN A 28 -16.46 4.67 -9.66
N TYR A 29 -15.92 5.28 -8.61
CA TYR A 29 -16.62 5.39 -7.32
C TYR A 29 -17.03 6.82 -6.97
N GLY A 30 -16.59 7.81 -7.72
CA GLY A 30 -16.92 9.20 -7.45
C GLY A 30 -15.92 9.88 -6.53
N GLY A 31 -16.12 11.15 -6.31
CA GLY A 31 -15.22 11.98 -5.54
C GLY A 31 -14.54 13.00 -6.43
N ALA A 32 -13.74 13.87 -5.85
CA ALA A 32 -13.06 14.92 -6.59
C ALA A 32 -11.68 14.47 -6.99
N HIS A 33 -11.33 14.72 -8.25
CA HIS A 33 -9.94 14.58 -8.71
C HIS A 33 -9.09 15.66 -8.07
N GLY A 34 -7.80 15.42 -8.01
CA GLY A 34 -6.85 16.44 -7.61
C GLY A 34 -5.92 15.98 -6.50
N VAL A 35 -4.80 16.67 -6.43
CA VAL A 35 -3.73 16.41 -5.48
C VAL A 35 -3.72 17.56 -4.47
N MET A 36 -3.77 17.22 -3.18
CA MET A 36 -3.67 18.21 -2.11
C MET A 36 -2.21 18.47 -1.76
N SER A 37 -1.36 17.45 -1.85
CA SER A 37 0.05 17.61 -1.51
C SER A 37 0.90 16.61 -2.28
N GLU A 38 1.68 17.12 -3.23
CA GLU A 38 2.66 16.32 -3.96
C GLU A 38 3.69 15.73 -3.00
N ALA A 39 4.13 16.52 -2.03
CA ALA A 39 5.15 16.07 -1.09
C ALA A 39 4.66 14.88 -0.28
N LEU A 40 3.40 14.88 0.14
CA LEU A 40 2.85 13.79 0.92
C LEU A 40 2.66 12.53 0.07
N LEU A 41 2.35 12.66 -1.23
CA LEU A 41 2.27 11.51 -2.11
C LEU A 41 3.66 10.90 -2.32
N HIS A 42 4.67 11.74 -2.59
CA HIS A 42 6.04 11.25 -2.77
C HIS A 42 6.55 10.61 -1.49
N SER A 43 6.28 11.22 -0.34
CA SER A 43 6.67 10.64 0.95
C SER A 43 6.09 9.24 1.13
N ALA A 44 4.82 9.06 0.79
CA ALA A 44 4.17 7.76 0.92
C ALA A 44 4.79 6.72 -0.01
N LEU A 45 5.11 7.12 -1.26
CA LEU A 45 5.74 6.21 -2.22
C LEU A 45 7.16 5.84 -1.81
N ASP A 46 7.86 6.73 -1.14
CA ASP A 46 9.23 6.49 -0.69
C ASP A 46 9.31 5.59 0.55
N ARG A 47 8.23 5.51 1.35
CA ARG A 47 8.26 4.75 2.59
C ARG A 47 8.69 3.29 2.41
N PRO A 48 8.08 2.52 1.49
CA PRO A 48 8.49 1.12 1.34
C PRO A 48 9.92 0.99 0.79
N ARG A 49 10.35 1.91 -0.08
CA ARG A 49 11.74 1.88 -0.57
C ARG A 49 12.71 2.13 0.56
N ASN A 50 12.43 3.10 1.41
CA ASN A 50 13.27 3.41 2.56
C ASN A 50 13.30 2.25 3.55
N LEU A 51 12.17 1.60 3.77
CA LEU A 51 12.11 0.42 4.65
C LEU A 51 12.96 -0.70 4.08
N HIS A 52 12.90 -0.92 2.77
CA HIS A 52 13.69 -1.96 2.13
C HIS A 52 15.20 -1.71 2.29
N VAL A 53 15.61 -0.44 2.23
CA VAL A 53 17.02 -0.06 2.40
C VAL A 53 17.45 -0.26 3.85
N SER A 54 16.64 0.23 4.80
CA SER A 54 17.01 0.20 6.21
C SER A 54 16.83 -1.17 6.86
N SER A 55 15.91 -1.97 6.32
CA SER A 55 15.61 -3.31 6.85
C SER A 55 15.42 -4.26 5.68
N PRO A 56 16.52 -4.68 5.02
CA PRO A 56 16.42 -5.47 3.78
C PRO A 56 15.73 -6.82 3.96
N GLU A 57 15.60 -7.28 5.18
CA GLU A 57 14.93 -8.55 5.49
C GLU A 57 13.39 -8.40 5.56
N SER A 58 12.86 -7.19 5.45
CA SER A 58 11.40 -6.98 5.49
C SER A 58 10.74 -7.76 4.35
N ASP A 59 9.68 -8.48 4.66
CA ASP A 59 8.98 -9.25 3.63
C ASP A 59 8.04 -8.33 2.83
N LEU A 60 7.45 -8.88 1.77
CA LEU A 60 6.57 -8.09 0.91
C LEU A 60 5.35 -7.58 1.65
N ALA A 61 4.85 -8.31 2.64
CA ALA A 61 3.72 -7.83 3.43
C ALA A 61 4.08 -6.58 4.22
N ALA A 62 5.30 -6.55 4.79
CA ALA A 62 5.76 -5.36 5.52
C ALA A 62 5.94 -4.17 4.59
N LEU A 63 6.49 -4.39 3.39
CA LEU A 63 6.66 -3.32 2.40
C LEU A 63 5.31 -2.82 1.88
N ALA A 64 4.39 -3.74 1.62
CA ALA A 64 3.03 -3.37 1.19
C ALA A 64 2.31 -2.58 2.27
N ALA A 65 2.47 -2.97 3.53
CA ALA A 65 1.88 -2.26 4.66
C ALA A 65 2.44 -0.85 4.79
N SER A 66 3.74 -0.69 4.56
CA SER A 66 4.39 0.61 4.61
C SER A 66 3.80 1.56 3.56
N LEU A 67 3.60 1.06 2.34
CA LEU A 67 2.98 1.84 1.27
C LEU A 67 1.54 2.20 1.62
N CYS A 68 0.76 1.21 2.04
CA CYS A 68 -0.65 1.39 2.36
C CYS A 68 -0.82 2.39 3.51
N PHE A 69 -0.03 2.21 4.57
CA PHE A 69 -0.06 3.10 5.73
C PHE A 69 0.24 4.54 5.32
N GLY A 70 1.30 4.73 4.53
CA GLY A 70 1.69 6.06 4.09
C GLY A 70 0.60 6.75 3.27
N LEU A 71 0.02 6.03 2.30
CA LEU A 71 -1.02 6.60 1.45
C LEU A 71 -2.28 6.93 2.25
N ALA A 72 -2.69 6.05 3.15
CA ALA A 72 -3.90 6.26 3.95
C ALA A 72 -3.72 7.39 4.95
N LYS A 73 -2.55 7.48 5.59
CA LYS A 73 -2.32 8.48 6.65
C LYS A 73 -1.96 9.85 6.09
N ASN A 74 -1.21 9.90 5.00
CA ASN A 74 -0.77 11.19 4.45
C ASN A 74 -1.88 11.94 3.74
N ARG A 75 -2.87 11.22 3.17
CA ARG A 75 -4.04 11.83 2.53
C ARG A 75 -3.63 12.88 1.50
N GLY A 76 -2.72 12.50 0.60
CA GLY A 76 -2.17 13.42 -0.39
C GLY A 76 -3.09 13.77 -1.53
N PHE A 77 -4.13 12.97 -1.80
CA PHE A 77 -5.15 13.28 -2.79
C PHE A 77 -6.30 14.04 -2.14
N ARG A 78 -7.06 14.73 -2.98
CA ARG A 78 -8.26 15.44 -2.52
C ARG A 78 -9.30 14.46 -1.97
N ASP A 79 -9.58 13.39 -2.70
CA ASP A 79 -10.51 12.34 -2.31
C ASP A 79 -9.94 10.98 -2.68
N GLY A 80 -10.51 9.92 -2.13
CA GLY A 80 -10.18 8.56 -2.52
C GLY A 80 -8.89 8.03 -1.91
N ASN A 81 -8.41 8.62 -0.83
CA ASN A 81 -7.14 8.20 -0.24
C ASN A 81 -7.18 6.77 0.30
N LYS A 82 -8.27 6.37 0.97
CA LYS A 82 -8.38 5.01 1.51
C LYS A 82 -8.46 3.97 0.40
N ARG A 83 -9.25 4.24 -0.63
CA ARG A 83 -9.34 3.33 -1.78
C ARG A 83 -8.01 3.22 -2.50
N SER A 84 -7.35 4.36 -2.72
CA SER A 84 -6.05 4.39 -3.38
C SER A 84 -4.99 3.65 -2.56
N ALA A 85 -5.03 3.78 -1.25
CA ALA A 85 -4.10 3.08 -0.37
C ALA A 85 -4.24 1.57 -0.51
N PHE A 86 -5.47 1.06 -0.44
CA PHE A 86 -5.71 -0.37 -0.57
C PHE A 86 -5.36 -0.87 -1.98
N THR A 87 -5.81 -0.15 -3.01
CA THR A 87 -5.60 -0.59 -4.39
C THR A 87 -4.13 -0.54 -4.76
N ALA A 88 -3.40 0.52 -4.38
CA ALA A 88 -1.97 0.59 -4.65
C ALA A 88 -1.21 -0.53 -3.96
N MET A 89 -1.59 -0.85 -2.73
CA MET A 89 -1.00 -1.97 -2.00
C MET A 89 -1.26 -3.30 -2.72
N ALA A 90 -2.50 -3.51 -3.17
CA ALA A 90 -2.85 -4.74 -3.89
C ALA A 90 -2.10 -4.85 -5.22
N VAL A 91 -1.97 -3.74 -5.95
CA VAL A 91 -1.21 -3.71 -7.20
C VAL A 91 0.26 -3.97 -6.94
N PHE A 92 0.82 -3.37 -5.88
CA PHE A 92 2.21 -3.63 -5.50
C PHE A 92 2.46 -5.12 -5.27
N LEU A 93 1.58 -5.77 -4.53
CA LEU A 93 1.70 -7.21 -4.27
C LEU A 93 1.63 -7.99 -5.57
N ARG A 94 0.69 -7.62 -6.45
CA ARG A 94 0.50 -8.32 -7.72
C ARG A 94 1.72 -8.19 -8.63
N LEU A 95 2.31 -7.01 -8.70
CA LEU A 95 3.53 -6.80 -9.48
C LEU A 95 4.69 -7.65 -8.96
N ASN A 96 4.61 -8.11 -7.73
CA ASN A 96 5.67 -8.87 -7.09
C ASN A 96 5.29 -10.34 -6.84
N GLY A 97 4.28 -10.83 -7.56
CA GLY A 97 3.99 -12.26 -7.59
C GLY A 97 2.95 -12.74 -6.59
N TRP A 98 2.20 -11.85 -5.98
CA TRP A 98 1.22 -12.21 -4.96
C TRP A 98 -0.09 -11.49 -5.19
N ARG A 99 -1.15 -11.98 -4.58
CA ARG A 99 -2.41 -11.26 -4.52
C ARG A 99 -2.96 -11.36 -3.11
N ILE A 100 -3.75 -10.36 -2.74
CA ILE A 100 -4.43 -10.36 -1.46
C ILE A 100 -5.87 -10.83 -1.70
N THR A 101 -6.36 -11.74 -0.85
CA THR A 101 -7.70 -12.31 -0.99
C THR A 101 -8.48 -11.98 0.27
N VAL A 102 -9.35 -10.97 0.18
CA VAL A 102 -10.23 -10.57 1.28
C VAL A 102 -11.58 -10.18 0.70
N PRO A 103 -12.67 -10.39 1.44
CA PRO A 103 -13.96 -9.82 1.05
C PRO A 103 -13.90 -8.30 1.08
N GLU A 104 -14.62 -7.66 0.17
CA GLU A 104 -14.59 -6.20 0.07
C GLU A 104 -14.96 -5.49 1.37
N PRO A 105 -16.01 -5.90 2.11
CA PRO A 105 -16.34 -5.21 3.37
C PRO A 105 -15.20 -5.26 4.38
N GLU A 106 -14.44 -6.36 4.39
CA GLU A 106 -13.30 -6.51 5.30
C GLU A 106 -12.16 -5.56 4.89
N ALA A 107 -11.92 -5.42 3.59
CA ALA A 107 -10.91 -4.50 3.10
C ALA A 107 -11.27 -3.06 3.45
N VAL A 108 -12.54 -2.68 3.29
CA VAL A 108 -13.01 -1.34 3.65
C VAL A 108 -12.81 -1.10 5.14
N ALA A 109 -13.18 -2.07 5.98
CA ALA A 109 -13.03 -1.95 7.43
C ALA A 109 -11.56 -1.77 7.82
N ALA A 110 -10.66 -2.53 7.19
CA ALA A 110 -9.23 -2.43 7.48
C ALA A 110 -8.71 -1.02 7.19
N MET A 111 -9.14 -0.42 6.09
CA MET A 111 -8.70 0.93 5.74
C MET A 111 -9.25 1.97 6.72
N VAL A 112 -10.46 1.77 7.22
CA VAL A 112 -11.02 2.64 8.26
C VAL A 112 -10.23 2.50 9.56
N TYR A 113 -9.92 1.28 9.97
CA TYR A 113 -9.11 1.05 11.18
C TYR A 113 -7.74 1.70 11.07
N LEU A 114 -7.14 1.65 9.89
CA LEU A 114 -5.85 2.28 9.64
C LEU A 114 -5.96 3.79 9.71
N ALA A 115 -6.97 4.35 9.05
CA ALA A 115 -7.14 5.81 8.99
C ALA A 115 -7.47 6.41 10.35
N THR A 116 -8.14 5.65 11.23
CA THR A 116 -8.57 6.13 12.54
C THR A 116 -7.62 5.75 13.68
N ASP A 117 -6.45 5.20 13.34
CA ASP A 117 -5.42 4.78 14.30
C ASP A 117 -5.82 3.59 15.17
N ALA A 118 -6.89 2.87 14.81
CA ALA A 118 -7.24 1.62 15.48
C ALA A 118 -6.20 0.54 15.19
N TRP A 119 -5.63 0.56 13.99
CA TRP A 119 -4.56 -0.35 13.58
C TRP A 119 -3.31 0.46 13.24
N ASN A 120 -2.15 -0.03 13.71
CA ASN A 120 -0.86 0.55 13.33
C ASN A 120 -0.30 -0.18 12.12
N GLU A 121 0.90 0.22 11.69
CA GLU A 121 1.54 -0.36 10.51
C GLU A 121 1.82 -1.85 10.68
N ASP A 122 2.27 -2.27 11.86
CA ASP A 122 2.55 -3.68 12.13
C ASP A 122 1.28 -4.51 12.02
N ARG A 123 0.17 -4.00 12.51
CA ARG A 123 -1.09 -4.72 12.46
C ARG A 123 -1.58 -4.90 11.03
N ILE A 124 -1.43 -3.86 10.19
CA ILE A 124 -1.83 -3.98 8.79
C ILE A 124 -0.91 -4.96 8.05
N ALA A 125 0.38 -4.99 8.40
CA ALA A 125 1.31 -5.95 7.81
C ALA A 125 0.90 -7.39 8.13
N GLU A 126 0.51 -7.66 9.38
CA GLU A 126 0.03 -8.98 9.78
C GLU A 126 -1.23 -9.37 9.02
N TRP A 127 -2.15 -8.42 8.90
CA TRP A 127 -3.40 -8.65 8.19
C TRP A 127 -3.14 -8.99 6.72
N ILE A 128 -2.26 -8.23 6.07
CA ILE A 128 -1.87 -8.50 4.68
C ILE A 128 -1.26 -9.89 4.57
N ARG A 129 -0.30 -10.19 5.47
CA ARG A 129 0.42 -11.46 5.43
C ARG A 129 -0.52 -12.66 5.55
N SER A 130 -1.55 -12.53 6.38
CA SER A 130 -2.50 -13.62 6.58
C SER A 130 -3.47 -13.82 5.42
N HIS A 131 -3.49 -12.89 4.47
CA HIS A 131 -4.40 -12.96 3.32
C HIS A 131 -3.68 -13.06 1.99
N LEU A 132 -2.37 -13.28 2.00
CA LEU A 132 -1.59 -13.40 0.77
C LEU A 132 -1.76 -14.77 0.13
N VAL A 133 -1.91 -14.76 -1.19
CA VAL A 133 -1.97 -15.96 -2.00
C VAL A 133 -1.01 -15.77 -3.18
N PRO A 134 -0.17 -16.75 -3.52
CA PRO A 134 0.73 -16.61 -4.66
C PRO A 134 -0.06 -16.47 -5.96
N LEU A 135 0.48 -15.70 -6.89
CA LEU A 135 0.00 -15.74 -8.27
C LEU A 135 0.48 -17.02 -8.91
N GLU A 136 -0.37 -17.62 -9.75
CA GLU A 136 -0.05 -18.87 -10.43
C GLU A 136 1.06 -18.74 -11.42
#